data_06be271361c426d534ee32fd5ef8548c
#
_entry.id   06be271361c426d534ee32fd5ef8548c
#
_cell.length_a   1.000
_cell.length_b   1.000
_cell.length_c   1.000
_cell.angle_alpha   90.00
_cell.angle_beta   90.00
_cell.angle_gamma   90.00
#
_symmetry.space_group_name_H-M   'P 1'
#
loop_
_entity.id
_entity.type
_entity.pdbx_description
1 polymer ?
#
loop_
_entity_poly.entity_id
_entity_poly.type
_entity_poly.pdbx_seq_one_letter_code
_entity_poly.pdbx_strand_id
1 'polypeptide(L)'
;MYISITKTTHPGTLLPSDQLGFGIHYTDHMFIMDYSDEKGWYDPRIVPFQNISLSPAACVFHYGAEVFEGLKAYRRPDGEVQLFRPWDNMERMKNSAIRLGLPVVPPEDALEAVKALVKIDERWVPSDPGTSLYIRPFLYGTDAKLGLHGVHTAKFIIILSPVGSYFDNGMEPVKIIVETEDVRAVRGGTGEAKCGGNYGASNRAGERAFANGYSQVLWLDGVEHKYVEEGGGMNVVFKINGRIITPMLTGSILPGVTRRSCLQLFEDWGMPVEERLISVDELFEAAANGTLEEAMCVGTAAVICPIGELTYEGKAYTINNFQTGPLAQKLYDTLTGIQWGTQPDPHGWTCKV
;
A
#
# COMPACT_ATOMS: atom_id res chain seq x y z
N MET A 1 18.31 -10.29 15.38
CA MET A 1 19.14 -9.18 15.93
C MET A 1 18.79 -8.88 17.39
N TYR A 2 19.68 -8.24 18.22
CA TYR A 2 19.34 -7.83 19.59
C TYR A 2 18.71 -6.43 19.56
N ILE A 3 17.44 -6.30 19.95
CA ILE A 3 16.68 -5.04 19.98
C ILE A 3 16.63 -4.53 21.41
N SER A 4 17.19 -3.36 21.70
CA SER A 4 17.04 -2.70 22.99
C SER A 4 15.64 -2.09 23.14
N ILE A 5 15.04 -2.15 24.33
CA ILE A 5 13.66 -1.72 24.56
C ILE A 5 13.59 -0.72 25.70
N THR A 6 13.11 0.47 25.42
CA THR A 6 12.74 1.49 26.39
C THR A 6 11.24 1.73 26.32
N LYS A 7 10.50 1.27 27.32
CA LYS A 7 9.05 1.46 27.36
C LYS A 7 8.68 2.87 27.79
N THR A 8 7.55 3.38 27.23
CA THR A 8 6.97 4.64 27.70
C THR A 8 6.51 4.54 29.16
N THR A 9 6.66 5.61 29.91
CA THR A 9 6.09 5.76 31.25
C THR A 9 4.69 6.41 31.22
N HIS A 10 4.23 6.85 30.04
CA HIS A 10 2.95 7.52 29.83
C HIS A 10 2.22 6.85 28.66
N PRO A 11 1.63 5.65 28.87
CA PRO A 11 0.90 4.95 27.81
C PRO A 11 -0.34 5.74 27.39
N GLY A 12 -0.55 5.84 26.06
CA GLY A 12 -1.69 6.55 25.47
C GLY A 12 -3.03 5.85 25.75
N THR A 13 -4.11 6.56 25.53
CA THR A 13 -5.48 6.03 25.68
C THR A 13 -5.91 5.34 24.38
N LEU A 14 -6.47 4.13 24.49
CA LEU A 14 -7.09 3.45 23.37
C LEU A 14 -8.38 4.17 22.99
N LEU A 15 -8.61 4.34 21.70
CA LEU A 15 -9.80 5.00 21.16
C LEU A 15 -10.83 3.96 20.72
N PRO A 16 -12.13 4.29 20.77
CA PRO A 16 -13.19 3.51 20.13
C PRO A 16 -12.94 3.39 18.62
N SER A 17 -13.42 2.31 18.03
CA SER A 17 -13.15 1.98 16.61
C SER A 17 -13.68 3.00 15.62
N ASP A 18 -14.78 3.68 15.95
CA ASP A 18 -15.40 4.75 15.16
C ASP A 18 -14.60 6.08 15.18
N GLN A 19 -13.60 6.19 16.05
CA GLN A 19 -12.74 7.36 16.18
C GLN A 19 -11.31 7.15 15.65
N LEU A 20 -10.99 5.96 15.14
CA LEU A 20 -9.62 5.62 14.72
C LEU A 20 -9.17 6.37 13.47
N GLY A 21 -10.06 6.57 12.49
CA GLY A 21 -9.68 7.12 11.19
C GLY A 21 -8.58 6.29 10.51
N PHE A 22 -7.79 6.93 9.65
CA PHE A 22 -6.65 6.28 9.00
C PHE A 22 -5.37 7.13 9.12
N GLY A 23 -4.38 6.63 9.88
CA GLY A 23 -3.06 7.24 9.98
C GLY A 23 -2.98 8.55 10.78
N ILE A 24 -3.96 8.84 11.64
CA ILE A 24 -4.04 10.06 12.46
C ILE A 24 -3.70 9.83 13.94
N HIS A 25 -3.75 8.59 14.40
CA HIS A 25 -3.36 8.19 15.75
C HIS A 25 -2.19 7.22 15.68
N TYR A 26 -1.27 7.33 16.63
CA TYR A 26 -0.08 6.48 16.70
C TYR A 26 -0.02 5.73 18.01
N THR A 27 0.69 4.60 18.02
CA THR A 27 0.89 3.78 19.21
C THR A 27 1.95 4.37 20.13
N ASP A 28 2.21 3.71 21.25
CA ASP A 28 3.10 4.21 22.28
C ASP A 28 4.57 4.23 21.89
N HIS A 29 4.99 3.36 20.96
CA HIS A 29 6.40 3.14 20.64
C HIS A 29 6.67 3.21 19.14
N MET A 30 7.94 3.36 18.80
CA MET A 30 8.48 3.26 17.46
C MET A 30 9.78 2.46 17.48
N PHE A 31 10.07 1.77 16.36
CA PHE A 31 11.37 1.13 16.15
C PHE A 31 12.28 2.05 15.37
N ILE A 32 13.56 2.07 15.71
CA ILE A 32 14.61 2.84 15.02
C ILE A 32 15.85 1.95 14.90
N MET A 33 16.50 1.99 13.74
CA MET A 33 17.82 1.43 13.50
C MET A 33 18.61 2.38 12.61
N ASP A 34 19.88 2.58 12.92
CA ASP A 34 20.77 3.51 12.22
C ASP A 34 21.69 2.76 11.26
N TYR A 35 22.12 3.45 10.19
CA TYR A 35 23.09 2.94 9.22
C TYR A 35 24.24 3.93 9.01
N SER A 36 25.44 3.41 8.87
CA SER A 36 26.57 4.11 8.26
C SER A 36 27.42 3.13 7.45
N ASP A 37 28.15 3.62 6.45
CA ASP A 37 29.06 2.79 5.64
C ASP A 37 30.10 2.05 6.49
N GLU A 38 30.53 2.67 7.60
CA GLU A 38 31.53 2.11 8.50
C GLU A 38 30.99 0.93 9.33
N LYS A 39 29.74 1.02 9.80
CA LYS A 39 29.14 0.09 10.78
C LYS A 39 28.11 -0.85 10.16
N GLY A 40 27.63 -0.57 8.94
CA GLY A 40 26.42 -1.20 8.43
C GLY A 40 25.20 -0.75 9.24
N TRP A 41 24.23 -1.63 9.42
CA TRP A 41 23.07 -1.40 10.29
C TRP A 41 23.43 -1.66 11.76
N TYR A 42 23.10 -0.71 12.64
CA TYR A 42 23.45 -0.77 14.06
C TYR A 42 22.40 -0.12 14.96
N ASP A 43 22.50 -0.38 16.27
CA ASP A 43 21.66 0.18 17.34
C ASP A 43 20.14 0.00 17.10
N PRO A 44 19.67 -1.25 16.83
CA PRO A 44 18.24 -1.52 16.73
C PRO A 44 17.57 -1.35 18.09
N ARG A 45 16.55 -0.48 18.14
CA ARG A 45 15.90 -0.12 19.40
C ARG A 45 14.42 0.18 19.23
N ILE A 46 13.62 -0.16 20.24
CA ILE A 46 12.24 0.30 20.42
C ILE A 46 12.24 1.36 21.51
N VAL A 47 11.70 2.52 21.19
CA VAL A 47 11.65 3.70 22.09
C VAL A 47 10.24 4.28 22.07
N PRO A 48 9.87 5.13 23.07
CA PRO A 48 8.61 5.87 23.01
C PRO A 48 8.48 6.65 21.71
N PHE A 49 7.26 6.69 21.16
CA PHE A 49 6.96 7.47 19.95
C PHE A 49 7.31 8.95 20.17
N GLN A 50 8.12 9.51 19.29
CA GLN A 50 8.66 10.87 19.44
C GLN A 50 9.03 11.50 18.08
N ASN A 51 9.22 12.80 18.08
CA ASN A 51 9.71 13.53 16.93
C ASN A 51 11.12 13.08 16.54
N ILE A 52 11.42 13.14 15.24
CA ILE A 52 12.74 12.85 14.68
C ILE A 52 13.47 14.18 14.48
N SER A 53 14.69 14.28 15.01
CA SER A 53 15.57 15.41 14.76
C SER A 53 16.49 15.10 13.57
N LEU A 54 16.50 15.97 12.56
CA LEU A 54 17.35 15.88 11.37
C LEU A 54 17.98 17.25 11.06
N SER A 55 19.19 17.21 10.46
CA SER A 55 19.78 18.40 9.86
C SER A 55 18.90 18.92 8.73
N PRO A 56 18.68 20.24 8.58
CA PRO A 56 18.02 20.79 7.41
C PRO A 56 18.70 20.45 6.08
N ALA A 57 19.99 20.08 6.09
CA ALA A 57 20.75 19.65 4.93
C ALA A 57 20.63 18.13 4.67
N ALA A 58 19.80 17.39 5.41
CA ALA A 58 19.64 15.94 5.18
C ALA A 58 19.12 15.67 3.78
N CYS A 59 19.77 14.73 3.07
CA CYS A 59 19.52 14.46 1.66
C CYS A 59 18.08 14.04 1.36
N VAL A 60 17.36 13.45 2.31
CA VAL A 60 15.95 13.11 2.17
C VAL A 60 15.08 14.33 1.84
N PHE A 61 15.36 15.49 2.40
CA PHE A 61 14.57 16.72 2.18
C PHE A 61 14.75 17.32 0.79
N HIS A 62 15.87 17.05 0.12
CA HIS A 62 16.25 17.70 -1.12
C HIS A 62 16.19 16.77 -2.32
N TYR A 63 16.42 15.47 -2.13
CA TYR A 63 16.58 14.51 -3.23
C TYR A 63 15.64 13.31 -3.14
N GLY A 64 14.69 13.30 -2.19
CA GLY A 64 13.72 12.22 -2.05
C GLY A 64 14.36 10.86 -1.79
N ALA A 65 15.50 10.84 -1.08
CA ALA A 65 16.23 9.62 -0.77
C ALA A 65 15.48 8.84 0.34
N GLU A 66 14.33 8.25 -0.01
CA GLU A 66 13.50 7.51 0.93
C GLU A 66 12.64 6.45 0.24
N VAL A 67 12.31 5.40 0.97
CA VAL A 67 11.34 4.36 0.62
C VAL A 67 10.50 3.99 1.82
N PHE A 68 9.30 3.48 1.59
CA PHE A 68 8.43 3.05 2.67
C PHE A 68 7.63 1.80 2.32
N GLU A 69 7.04 1.21 3.33
CA GLU A 69 6.11 0.10 3.20
C GLU A 69 4.80 0.36 3.93
N GLY A 70 3.81 -0.48 3.66
CA GLY A 70 2.55 -0.48 4.36
C GLY A 70 1.98 -1.89 4.41
N LEU A 71 1.81 -2.41 5.61
CA LEU A 71 1.16 -3.68 5.89
C LEU A 71 0.31 -3.53 7.15
N LYS A 72 -0.42 -4.58 7.52
CA LYS A 72 -1.35 -4.54 8.65
C LYS A 72 -1.15 -5.74 9.57
N ALA A 73 -1.39 -5.53 10.87
CA ALA A 73 -1.58 -6.59 11.84
C ALA A 73 -3.08 -6.68 12.21
N TYR A 74 -3.55 -7.89 12.37
CA TYR A 74 -4.95 -8.21 12.60
C TYR A 74 -5.09 -9.04 13.88
N ARG A 75 -6.09 -8.72 14.70
CA ARG A 75 -6.45 -9.55 15.85
C ARG A 75 -7.44 -10.62 15.41
N ARG A 76 -7.04 -11.87 15.62
CA ARG A 76 -7.86 -13.04 15.32
C ARG A 76 -8.97 -13.24 16.36
N PRO A 77 -10.00 -14.04 16.05
CA PRO A 77 -11.06 -14.38 17.04
C PRO A 77 -10.54 -15.10 18.30
N ASP A 78 -9.39 -15.81 18.21
CA ASP A 78 -8.73 -16.45 19.34
C ASP A 78 -7.89 -15.50 20.20
N GLY A 79 -7.82 -14.21 19.83
CA GLY A 79 -7.05 -13.17 20.51
C GLY A 79 -5.62 -13.02 20.05
N GLU A 80 -5.08 -13.98 19.28
CA GLU A 80 -3.74 -13.92 18.72
C GLU A 80 -3.64 -12.79 17.65
N VAL A 81 -2.45 -12.28 17.44
CA VAL A 81 -2.17 -11.27 16.41
C VAL A 81 -1.40 -11.88 15.26
N GLN A 82 -1.81 -11.59 14.04
CA GLN A 82 -1.14 -12.06 12.83
C GLN A 82 -0.90 -10.94 11.82
N LEU A 83 0.13 -11.13 10.99
CA LEU A 83 0.45 -10.33 9.81
C LEU A 83 0.03 -11.07 8.55
N PHE A 84 -0.27 -10.34 7.48
CA PHE A 84 -0.61 -10.90 6.18
C PHE A 84 0.51 -10.63 5.18
N ARG A 85 1.13 -11.69 4.64
CA ARG A 85 2.21 -11.69 3.64
C ARG A 85 3.38 -10.74 3.96
N PRO A 86 3.85 -10.67 5.21
CA PRO A 86 4.84 -9.67 5.60
C PRO A 86 6.18 -9.84 4.86
N TRP A 87 6.55 -11.06 4.47
CA TRP A 87 7.76 -11.33 3.69
C TRP A 87 7.75 -10.61 2.35
N ASP A 88 6.59 -10.58 1.69
CA ASP A 88 6.43 -9.91 0.40
C ASP A 88 6.63 -8.39 0.52
N ASN A 89 6.18 -7.80 1.63
CA ASN A 89 6.42 -6.39 1.91
C ASN A 89 7.90 -6.12 2.18
N MET A 90 8.59 -6.98 2.97
CA MET A 90 10.01 -6.77 3.27
C MET A 90 10.90 -6.95 2.03
N GLU A 91 10.60 -7.94 1.18
CA GLU A 91 11.31 -8.10 -0.11
C GLU A 91 11.03 -6.91 -1.05
N ARG A 92 9.81 -6.37 -1.09
CA ARG A 92 9.50 -5.19 -1.89
C ARG A 92 10.21 -3.95 -1.35
N MET A 93 10.33 -3.77 -0.04
CA MET A 93 11.11 -2.70 0.57
C MET A 93 12.59 -2.79 0.17
N LYS A 94 13.17 -3.99 0.21
CA LYS A 94 14.53 -4.26 -0.28
C LYS A 94 14.69 -3.83 -1.74
N ASN A 95 13.76 -4.25 -2.63
CA ASN A 95 13.81 -3.89 -4.05
C ASN A 95 13.66 -2.38 -4.26
N SER A 96 12.80 -1.73 -3.49
CA SER A 96 12.64 -0.26 -3.51
C SER A 96 13.93 0.44 -3.07
N ALA A 97 14.58 -0.04 -2.01
CA ALA A 97 15.85 0.51 -1.52
C ALA A 97 16.96 0.35 -2.59
N ILE A 98 17.09 -0.82 -3.20
CA ILE A 98 18.04 -1.07 -4.30
C ILE A 98 17.78 -0.10 -5.45
N ARG A 99 16.51 0.10 -5.85
CA ARG A 99 16.15 0.99 -6.97
C ARG A 99 16.55 2.45 -6.71
N LEU A 100 16.49 2.90 -5.45
CA LEU A 100 16.85 4.26 -5.06
C LEU A 100 18.31 4.41 -4.59
N GLY A 101 19.12 3.35 -4.63
CA GLY A 101 20.50 3.40 -4.13
C GLY A 101 20.61 3.64 -2.62
N LEU A 102 19.64 3.16 -1.87
CA LEU A 102 19.63 3.23 -0.40
C LEU A 102 20.25 1.95 0.21
N PRO A 103 20.79 2.03 1.43
CA PRO A 103 21.23 0.84 2.16
C PRO A 103 20.09 -0.15 2.35
N VAL A 104 20.33 -1.42 2.04
CA VAL A 104 19.31 -2.47 2.17
C VAL A 104 19.22 -2.94 3.60
N VAL A 105 18.02 -2.89 4.20
CA VAL A 105 17.71 -3.62 5.43
C VAL A 105 17.43 -5.08 5.05
N PRO A 106 18.12 -6.07 5.65
CA PRO A 106 17.80 -7.47 5.41
C PRO A 106 16.31 -7.76 5.70
N PRO A 107 15.57 -8.42 4.79
CA PRO A 107 14.14 -8.66 4.98
C PRO A 107 13.80 -9.39 6.29
N GLU A 108 14.64 -10.33 6.72
CA GLU A 108 14.50 -11.04 7.98
C GLU A 108 14.63 -10.11 9.19
N ASP A 109 15.60 -9.18 9.19
CA ASP A 109 15.77 -8.20 10.27
C ASP A 109 14.60 -7.20 10.30
N ALA A 110 14.14 -6.76 9.14
CA ALA A 110 12.99 -5.87 9.02
C ALA A 110 11.71 -6.53 9.56
N LEU A 111 11.49 -7.81 9.24
CA LEU A 111 10.35 -8.56 9.76
C LEU A 111 10.45 -8.81 11.27
N GLU A 112 11.64 -9.14 11.79
CA GLU A 112 11.87 -9.28 13.23
C GLU A 112 11.54 -7.97 13.96
N ALA A 113 11.97 -6.82 13.41
CA ALA A 113 11.66 -5.50 13.97
C ALA A 113 10.14 -5.20 13.97
N VAL A 114 9.44 -5.52 12.88
CA VAL A 114 7.97 -5.40 12.79
C VAL A 114 7.29 -6.22 13.89
N LYS A 115 7.64 -7.50 14.01
CA LYS A 115 7.06 -8.39 15.03
C LYS A 115 7.34 -7.91 16.44
N ALA A 116 8.57 -7.51 16.73
CA ALA A 116 8.95 -7.02 18.05
C ALA A 116 8.17 -5.76 18.44
N LEU A 117 8.01 -4.78 17.52
CA LEU A 117 7.27 -3.57 17.78
C LEU A 117 5.77 -3.85 17.95
N VAL A 118 5.16 -4.66 17.08
CA VAL A 118 3.74 -5.04 17.20
C VAL A 118 3.51 -5.76 18.53
N LYS A 119 4.43 -6.63 18.96
CA LYS A 119 4.33 -7.35 20.25
C LYS A 119 4.37 -6.41 21.46
N ILE A 120 5.20 -5.38 21.43
CA ILE A 120 5.28 -4.38 22.51
C ILE A 120 3.99 -3.55 22.58
N ASP A 121 3.44 -3.18 21.44
CA ASP A 121 2.22 -2.36 21.32
C ASP A 121 0.96 -3.20 20.99
N GLU A 122 0.96 -4.49 21.31
CA GLU A 122 -0.11 -5.43 20.97
C GLU A 122 -1.50 -4.96 21.43
N ARG A 123 -1.57 -4.21 22.54
CA ARG A 123 -2.83 -3.65 23.04
C ARG A 123 -3.51 -2.69 22.06
N TRP A 124 -2.74 -2.10 21.15
CA TRP A 124 -3.22 -1.16 20.14
C TRP A 124 -3.80 -1.86 18.89
N VAL A 125 -3.67 -3.18 18.76
CA VAL A 125 -4.31 -3.93 17.68
C VAL A 125 -5.79 -4.03 17.97
N PRO A 126 -6.65 -3.33 17.23
CA PRO A 126 -8.08 -3.34 17.53
C PRO A 126 -8.70 -4.69 17.16
N SER A 127 -9.88 -4.98 17.74
CA SER A 127 -10.58 -6.26 17.59
C SER A 127 -11.90 -6.16 16.82
N ASP A 128 -12.40 -4.96 16.60
CA ASP A 128 -13.69 -4.76 15.93
C ASP A 128 -13.58 -5.07 14.43
N PRO A 129 -14.65 -5.61 13.81
CA PRO A 129 -14.67 -5.88 12.38
C PRO A 129 -14.29 -4.64 11.54
N GLY A 130 -13.47 -4.85 10.49
CA GLY A 130 -12.99 -3.77 9.62
C GLY A 130 -11.79 -3.00 10.15
N THR A 131 -11.39 -3.20 11.40
CA THR A 131 -10.27 -2.50 12.02
C THR A 131 -8.96 -3.29 11.90
N SER A 132 -7.83 -2.63 12.06
CA SER A 132 -6.51 -3.26 12.04
C SER A 132 -5.46 -2.32 12.62
N LEU A 133 -4.25 -2.83 12.86
CA LEU A 133 -3.09 -2.00 13.16
C LEU A 133 -2.28 -1.81 11.88
N TYR A 134 -2.24 -0.59 11.36
CA TYR A 134 -1.42 -0.25 10.19
C TYR A 134 0.03 -0.09 10.61
N ILE A 135 0.93 -0.71 9.85
CA ILE A 135 2.38 -0.73 10.10
C ILE A 135 3.04 0.04 8.98
N ARG A 136 3.85 1.06 9.31
CA ARG A 136 4.57 1.91 8.37
C ARG A 136 6.08 1.81 8.61
N PRO A 137 6.76 0.82 8.01
CA PRO A 137 8.22 0.86 7.87
C PRO A 137 8.62 1.92 6.85
N PHE A 138 9.69 2.65 7.13
CA PHE A 138 10.30 3.57 6.16
C PHE A 138 11.79 3.73 6.40
N LEU A 139 12.50 3.98 5.33
CA LEU A 139 13.95 4.10 5.27
C LEU A 139 14.31 5.38 4.53
N TYR A 140 15.19 6.18 5.08
CA TYR A 140 15.62 7.43 4.45
C TYR A 140 17.07 7.77 4.74
N GLY A 141 17.70 8.50 3.78
CA GLY A 141 19.05 9.01 3.89
C GLY A 141 19.13 10.23 4.83
N THR A 142 20.15 10.24 5.68
CA THR A 142 20.35 11.27 6.70
C THR A 142 21.58 12.14 6.46
N ASP A 143 22.36 11.90 5.40
CA ASP A 143 23.55 12.67 5.08
C ASP A 143 23.27 14.17 5.06
N ALA A 144 23.97 14.94 5.92
CA ALA A 144 23.81 16.36 6.05
C ALA A 144 24.70 17.10 5.05
N LYS A 145 24.45 16.89 3.76
CA LYS A 145 25.26 17.43 2.67
C LYS A 145 24.39 17.76 1.47
N LEU A 146 24.50 18.98 0.97
CA LEU A 146 23.87 19.42 -0.28
C LEU A 146 24.70 18.92 -1.50
N GLY A 147 24.02 18.70 -2.61
CA GLY A 147 24.57 18.08 -3.82
C GLY A 147 24.18 16.60 -3.93
N LEU A 148 23.91 16.15 -5.16
CA LEU A 148 23.51 14.76 -5.41
C LEU A 148 24.70 13.83 -5.16
N HIS A 149 24.52 12.85 -4.29
CA HIS A 149 25.54 11.84 -3.93
C HIS A 149 24.85 10.54 -3.49
N GLY A 150 25.60 9.47 -3.34
CA GLY A 150 25.14 8.22 -2.71
C GLY A 150 24.80 8.45 -1.23
N VAL A 151 23.92 7.61 -0.68
CA VAL A 151 23.54 7.65 0.73
C VAL A 151 24.55 6.85 1.55
N HIS A 152 25.21 7.51 2.51
CA HIS A 152 26.25 6.95 3.38
C HIS A 152 25.77 6.79 4.82
N THR A 153 24.71 7.53 5.21
CA THR A 153 24.06 7.40 6.50
C THR A 153 22.54 7.36 6.31
N ALA A 154 21.86 6.49 7.05
CA ALA A 154 20.42 6.33 6.94
C ALA A 154 19.78 5.95 8.26
N LYS A 155 18.45 6.05 8.33
CA LYS A 155 17.63 5.48 9.41
C LYS A 155 16.54 4.60 8.82
N PHE A 156 16.34 3.46 9.46
CA PHE A 156 15.17 2.61 9.28
C PHE A 156 14.26 2.76 10.49
N ILE A 157 13.00 3.13 10.25
CA ILE A 157 12.03 3.42 11.29
C ILE A 157 10.75 2.65 11.00
N ILE A 158 10.07 2.20 12.06
CA ILE A 158 8.72 1.64 11.97
C ILE A 158 7.84 2.37 12.95
N ILE A 159 6.69 2.85 12.47
CA ILE A 159 5.62 3.43 13.29
C ILE A 159 4.33 2.64 13.08
N LEU A 160 3.46 2.64 14.09
CA LEU A 160 2.20 1.91 14.10
C LEU A 160 1.03 2.86 14.29
N SER A 161 -0.08 2.58 13.61
CA SER A 161 -1.32 3.38 13.71
C SER A 161 -2.53 2.44 13.77
N PRO A 162 -3.33 2.44 14.84
CA PRO A 162 -4.62 1.78 14.83
C PRO A 162 -5.52 2.47 13.80
N VAL A 163 -6.17 1.70 12.95
CA VAL A 163 -7.01 2.21 11.86
C VAL A 163 -8.39 1.56 11.88
N GLY A 164 -9.41 2.36 11.61
CA GLY A 164 -10.77 1.94 11.38
C GLY A 164 -11.00 1.34 9.98
N SER A 165 -12.25 1.15 9.64
CA SER A 165 -12.62 0.83 8.26
C SER A 165 -12.15 1.95 7.32
N TYR A 166 -11.62 1.59 6.16
CA TYR A 166 -11.22 2.57 5.14
C TYR A 166 -12.44 3.30 4.55
N PHE A 167 -13.58 2.64 4.54
CA PHE A 167 -14.85 3.19 4.04
C PHE A 167 -15.82 3.37 5.22
N ASP A 168 -16.39 4.57 5.35
CA ASP A 168 -17.36 4.89 6.41
C ASP A 168 -18.66 4.06 6.28
N ASN A 169 -19.06 3.73 5.04
CA ASN A 169 -20.29 3.02 4.71
C ASN A 169 -20.06 1.63 4.10
N GLY A 170 -18.92 1.00 4.35
CA GLY A 170 -18.55 -0.28 3.73
C GLY A 170 -17.95 -0.14 2.33
N MET A 171 -18.01 -1.19 1.51
CA MET A 171 -17.43 -1.22 0.16
C MET A 171 -18.32 -0.48 -0.86
N GLU A 172 -18.47 0.83 -0.76
CA GLU A 172 -19.20 1.63 -1.75
C GLU A 172 -18.33 1.86 -3.01
N PRO A 173 -18.93 1.74 -4.21
CA PRO A 173 -18.21 2.03 -5.44
C PRO A 173 -17.81 3.49 -5.54
N VAL A 174 -16.67 3.74 -6.17
CA VAL A 174 -16.12 5.08 -6.36
C VAL A 174 -16.18 5.54 -7.82
N LYS A 175 -16.04 6.84 -8.03
CA LYS A 175 -15.89 7.46 -9.35
C LYS A 175 -14.42 7.73 -9.62
N ILE A 176 -13.96 7.34 -10.79
CA ILE A 176 -12.58 7.51 -11.24
C ILE A 176 -12.54 8.20 -12.60
N ILE A 177 -11.65 9.16 -12.77
CA ILE A 177 -11.38 9.82 -14.05
C ILE A 177 -10.04 9.40 -14.63
N VAL A 178 -9.97 9.19 -15.94
CA VAL A 178 -8.71 8.93 -16.63
C VAL A 178 -7.87 10.20 -16.63
N GLU A 179 -6.63 10.09 -16.21
CA GLU A 179 -5.64 11.17 -16.23
C GLU A 179 -4.95 11.21 -17.59
N THR A 180 -5.05 12.35 -18.28
CA THR A 180 -4.53 12.51 -19.65
C THR A 180 -3.40 13.54 -19.78
N GLU A 181 -3.13 14.32 -18.72
CA GLU A 181 -2.08 15.35 -18.72
C GLU A 181 -0.85 14.92 -17.95
N ASP A 182 -1.07 14.42 -16.73
CA ASP A 182 0.00 14.02 -15.82
C ASP A 182 0.29 12.53 -15.93
N VAL A 183 1.51 12.14 -15.59
CA VAL A 183 1.93 10.73 -15.49
C VAL A 183 2.41 10.43 -14.08
N ARG A 184 2.06 9.26 -13.58
CA ARG A 184 2.52 8.80 -12.27
C ARG A 184 4.00 8.39 -12.30
N ALA A 185 4.38 7.65 -13.33
CA ALA A 185 5.70 7.07 -13.50
C ALA A 185 5.94 6.67 -14.96
N VAL A 186 7.19 6.36 -15.28
CA VAL A 186 7.59 5.83 -16.60
C VAL A 186 8.44 4.58 -16.41
N ARG A 187 8.49 3.71 -17.41
CA ARG A 187 9.40 2.57 -17.45
C ARG A 187 10.84 3.06 -17.31
N GLY A 188 11.64 2.40 -16.46
CA GLY A 188 13.01 2.83 -16.15
C GLY A 188 13.10 3.96 -15.13
N GLY A 189 11.97 4.54 -14.71
CA GLY A 189 11.84 5.44 -13.57
C GLY A 189 11.72 4.69 -12.24
N THR A 190 11.03 5.28 -11.28
CA THR A 190 10.87 4.74 -9.92
C THR A 190 9.50 4.09 -9.67
N GLY A 191 8.67 3.90 -10.71
CA GLY A 191 7.28 3.47 -10.59
C GLY A 191 7.07 2.15 -9.87
N GLU A 192 7.99 1.20 -10.02
CA GLU A 192 7.97 -0.10 -9.35
C GLU A 192 8.49 -0.07 -7.90
N ALA A 193 9.13 1.05 -7.49
CA ALA A 193 9.59 1.27 -6.13
C ALA A 193 8.53 2.01 -5.30
N LYS A 194 8.45 1.70 -4.01
CA LYS A 194 7.55 2.40 -3.10
C LYS A 194 8.28 3.56 -2.43
N CYS A 195 8.36 4.70 -3.13
CA CYS A 195 9.09 5.91 -2.73
C CYS A 195 8.24 7.17 -2.88
N GLY A 196 8.48 8.18 -2.08
CA GLY A 196 7.67 9.42 -2.01
C GLY A 196 7.60 10.21 -3.30
N GLY A 197 8.64 10.12 -4.15
CA GLY A 197 8.65 10.79 -5.44
C GLY A 197 7.47 10.41 -6.33
N ASN A 198 7.05 9.14 -6.34
CA ASN A 198 5.88 8.68 -7.10
C ASN A 198 4.58 9.28 -6.55
N TYR A 199 4.50 9.49 -5.23
CA TYR A 199 3.34 10.08 -4.58
C TYR A 199 3.30 11.60 -4.78
N GLY A 200 4.44 12.27 -4.69
CA GLY A 200 4.55 13.70 -5.02
C GLY A 200 4.10 13.99 -6.46
N ALA A 201 4.47 13.15 -7.42
CA ALA A 201 4.04 13.27 -8.82
C ALA A 201 2.51 13.11 -8.97
N SER A 202 1.86 12.39 -8.06
CA SER A 202 0.42 12.11 -8.12
C SER A 202 -0.45 13.21 -7.52
N ASN A 203 0.11 14.13 -6.72
CA ASN A 203 -0.67 15.10 -5.92
C ASN A 203 -1.53 16.02 -6.79
N ARG A 204 -0.96 16.63 -7.84
CA ARG A 204 -1.67 17.59 -8.70
C ARG A 204 -2.91 16.97 -9.36
N ALA A 205 -2.75 15.80 -9.95
CA ALA A 205 -3.83 15.08 -10.60
C ALA A 205 -4.90 14.64 -9.58
N GLY A 206 -4.46 14.16 -8.40
CA GLY A 206 -5.37 13.78 -7.30
C GLY A 206 -6.23 14.94 -6.82
N GLU A 207 -5.64 16.10 -6.54
CA GLU A 207 -6.36 17.32 -6.15
C GLU A 207 -7.34 17.78 -7.23
N ARG A 208 -6.92 17.73 -8.51
CA ARG A 208 -7.80 18.07 -9.64
C ARG A 208 -8.99 17.11 -9.74
N ALA A 209 -8.77 15.82 -9.59
CA ALA A 209 -9.82 14.82 -9.59
C ALA A 209 -10.81 15.05 -8.44
N PHE A 210 -10.30 15.22 -7.23
CA PHE A 210 -11.11 15.45 -6.04
C PHE A 210 -11.97 16.71 -6.16
N ALA A 211 -11.41 17.82 -6.64
CA ALA A 211 -12.12 19.07 -6.87
C ALA A 211 -13.29 18.93 -7.89
N ASN A 212 -13.21 17.91 -8.77
CA ASN A 212 -14.25 17.60 -9.76
C ASN A 212 -15.18 16.43 -9.34
N GLY A 213 -15.11 15.99 -8.07
CA GLY A 213 -16.02 14.98 -7.52
C GLY A 213 -15.62 13.53 -7.83
N TYR A 214 -14.37 13.29 -8.23
CA TYR A 214 -13.80 11.94 -8.39
C TYR A 214 -12.98 11.56 -7.19
N SER A 215 -13.00 10.28 -6.83
CA SER A 215 -12.23 9.77 -5.70
C SER A 215 -10.76 9.53 -6.04
N GLN A 216 -10.46 9.19 -7.30
CA GLN A 216 -9.12 8.84 -7.78
C GLN A 216 -8.98 9.13 -9.28
N VAL A 217 -7.74 9.08 -9.77
CA VAL A 217 -7.43 9.07 -11.20
C VAL A 217 -7.08 7.66 -11.66
N LEU A 218 -7.38 7.32 -12.92
CA LEU A 218 -6.86 6.16 -13.62
C LEU A 218 -5.65 6.60 -14.44
N TRP A 219 -4.48 6.10 -14.07
CA TRP A 219 -3.24 6.45 -14.73
C TRP A 219 -3.06 5.71 -16.04
N LEU A 220 -2.56 6.40 -17.04
CA LEU A 220 -2.05 5.83 -18.29
C LEU A 220 -0.52 5.78 -18.28
N ASP A 221 0.03 4.95 -19.16
CA ASP A 221 1.47 4.86 -19.36
C ASP A 221 2.08 6.21 -19.78
N GLY A 222 3.28 6.49 -19.29
CA GLY A 222 3.92 7.79 -19.46
C GLY A 222 4.58 8.03 -20.83
N VAL A 223 4.41 7.16 -21.83
CA VAL A 223 5.02 7.27 -23.15
C VAL A 223 3.95 7.47 -24.22
N GLU A 224 2.99 6.57 -24.30
CA GLU A 224 1.96 6.59 -25.33
C GLU A 224 0.65 7.20 -24.84
N HIS A 225 0.46 7.36 -23.52
CA HIS A 225 -0.80 7.77 -22.88
C HIS A 225 -1.98 6.91 -23.34
N LYS A 226 -1.74 5.64 -23.49
CA LYS A 226 -2.66 4.68 -24.10
C LYS A 226 -3.00 3.51 -23.20
N TYR A 227 -2.03 2.99 -22.45
CA TYR A 227 -2.20 1.78 -21.66
C TYR A 227 -2.48 2.12 -20.20
N VAL A 228 -3.51 1.49 -19.65
CA VAL A 228 -3.91 1.64 -18.26
C VAL A 228 -2.83 1.05 -17.35
N GLU A 229 -2.50 1.75 -16.26
CA GLU A 229 -1.50 1.30 -15.29
C GLU A 229 -2.07 1.10 -13.88
N GLU A 230 -2.46 2.16 -13.19
CA GLU A 230 -2.92 2.12 -11.78
C GLU A 230 -4.11 3.07 -11.57
N GLY A 231 -4.89 2.82 -10.48
CA GLY A 231 -5.93 3.73 -10.00
C GLY A 231 -5.48 4.45 -8.74
N GLY A 232 -5.15 5.75 -8.85
CA GLY A 232 -4.55 6.49 -7.73
C GLY A 232 -3.26 5.85 -7.24
N GLY A 233 -3.24 5.38 -6.00
CA GLY A 233 -2.11 4.64 -5.40
C GLY A 233 -2.35 3.12 -5.29
N MET A 234 -3.23 2.55 -6.11
CA MET A 234 -3.65 1.15 -6.08
C MET A 234 -3.54 0.49 -7.45
N ASN A 235 -3.30 -0.83 -7.48
CA ASN A 235 -3.42 -1.59 -8.72
C ASN A 235 -4.91 -1.69 -9.13
N VAL A 236 -5.16 -1.97 -10.40
CA VAL A 236 -6.53 -2.13 -10.93
C VAL A 236 -6.75 -3.51 -11.51
N VAL A 237 -7.99 -3.99 -11.40
CA VAL A 237 -8.46 -5.27 -11.94
C VAL A 237 -9.81 -5.02 -12.60
N PHE A 238 -9.99 -5.61 -13.78
CA PHE A 238 -11.21 -5.53 -14.59
C PHE A 238 -11.75 -6.93 -14.85
N LYS A 239 -13.07 -7.07 -14.80
CA LYS A 239 -13.77 -8.26 -15.29
C LYS A 239 -14.45 -7.90 -16.61
N ILE A 240 -13.93 -8.45 -17.72
CA ILE A 240 -14.41 -8.20 -19.08
C ILE A 240 -14.74 -9.53 -19.74
N ASN A 241 -15.98 -9.71 -20.20
CA ASN A 241 -16.45 -10.96 -20.82
C ASN A 241 -16.11 -12.21 -19.98
N GLY A 242 -16.32 -12.15 -18.67
CA GLY A 242 -16.05 -13.25 -17.73
C GLY A 242 -14.57 -13.51 -17.44
N ARG A 243 -13.63 -12.76 -18.03
CA ARG A 243 -12.18 -12.87 -17.81
C ARG A 243 -11.70 -11.78 -16.86
N ILE A 244 -10.70 -12.11 -16.07
CA ILE A 244 -10.01 -11.16 -15.22
C ILE A 244 -8.82 -10.58 -15.98
N ILE A 245 -8.77 -9.27 -16.11
CA ILE A 245 -7.68 -8.55 -16.78
C ILE A 245 -7.08 -7.55 -15.80
N THR A 246 -5.77 -7.54 -15.71
CA THR A 246 -5.01 -6.54 -14.93
C THR A 246 -3.81 -6.08 -15.74
N PRO A 247 -3.42 -4.79 -15.65
CA PRO A 247 -2.20 -4.31 -16.29
C PRO A 247 -0.98 -5.13 -15.90
N MET A 248 -0.19 -5.56 -16.91
CA MET A 248 1.07 -6.27 -16.68
C MET A 248 2.11 -5.35 -16.05
N LEU A 249 2.96 -5.90 -15.21
CA LEU A 249 4.04 -5.15 -14.56
C LEU A 249 5.14 -4.83 -15.58
N THR A 250 5.23 -3.57 -16.00
CA THR A 250 6.15 -3.10 -17.04
C THR A 250 7.38 -2.38 -16.50
N GLY A 251 7.49 -2.22 -15.17
CA GLY A 251 8.54 -1.44 -14.49
C GLY A 251 8.10 -0.01 -14.13
N SER A 252 6.87 0.40 -14.48
CA SER A 252 6.22 1.65 -14.05
C SER A 252 5.13 1.43 -13.01
N ILE A 253 4.66 0.19 -12.83
CA ILE A 253 3.57 -0.21 -11.94
C ILE A 253 4.14 -0.85 -10.67
N LEU A 254 3.62 -0.46 -9.51
CA LEU A 254 4.02 -1.08 -8.24
C LEU A 254 3.52 -2.54 -8.18
N PRO A 255 4.42 -3.53 -7.89
CA PRO A 255 4.02 -4.92 -7.72
C PRO A 255 3.26 -5.10 -6.38
N GLY A 256 1.94 -4.92 -6.42
CA GLY A 256 1.08 -4.93 -5.24
C GLY A 256 1.00 -6.30 -4.58
N VAL A 257 1.18 -6.37 -3.25
CA VAL A 257 0.99 -7.61 -2.47
C VAL A 257 -0.47 -8.03 -2.52
N THR A 258 -1.40 -7.08 -2.36
CA THR A 258 -2.85 -7.33 -2.50
C THR A 258 -3.19 -7.81 -3.92
N ARG A 259 -2.65 -7.15 -4.96
CA ARG A 259 -2.84 -7.57 -6.36
C ARG A 259 -2.46 -9.04 -6.55
N ARG A 260 -1.26 -9.44 -6.12
CA ARG A 260 -0.80 -10.83 -6.25
C ARG A 260 -1.70 -11.82 -5.50
N SER A 261 -2.21 -11.44 -4.32
CA SER A 261 -3.17 -12.25 -3.58
C SER A 261 -4.50 -12.39 -4.29
N CYS A 262 -5.02 -11.30 -4.89
CA CYS A 262 -6.26 -11.33 -5.68
C CYS A 262 -6.12 -12.24 -6.90
N LEU A 263 -5.02 -12.15 -7.65
CA LEU A 263 -4.81 -12.99 -8.83
C LEU A 263 -4.77 -14.47 -8.45
N GLN A 264 -4.11 -14.83 -7.37
CA GLN A 264 -4.10 -16.21 -6.88
C GLN A 264 -5.51 -16.71 -6.50
N LEU A 265 -6.31 -15.88 -5.82
CA LEU A 265 -7.69 -16.25 -5.47
C LEU A 265 -8.56 -16.43 -6.73
N PHE A 266 -8.38 -15.61 -7.76
CA PHE A 266 -9.09 -15.81 -9.03
C PHE A 266 -8.71 -17.14 -9.71
N GLU A 267 -7.42 -17.49 -9.70
CA GLU A 267 -6.95 -18.79 -10.20
C GLU A 267 -7.54 -19.95 -9.39
N ASP A 268 -7.56 -19.86 -8.05
CA ASP A 268 -8.17 -20.87 -7.16
C ASP A 268 -9.67 -21.06 -7.46
N TRP A 269 -10.34 -20.02 -7.91
CA TRP A 269 -11.75 -20.08 -8.30
C TRP A 269 -11.95 -20.52 -9.77
N GLY A 270 -10.87 -20.88 -10.48
CA GLY A 270 -10.92 -21.31 -11.87
C GLY A 270 -11.28 -20.19 -12.86
N MET A 271 -11.08 -18.95 -12.48
CA MET A 271 -11.33 -17.79 -13.36
C MET A 271 -10.12 -17.56 -14.28
N PRO A 272 -10.32 -17.33 -15.58
CA PRO A 272 -9.20 -17.00 -16.47
C PRO A 272 -8.63 -15.63 -16.14
N VAL A 273 -7.33 -15.58 -15.82
CA VAL A 273 -6.58 -14.36 -15.48
C VAL A 273 -5.63 -13.99 -16.60
N GLU A 274 -5.63 -12.73 -17.02
CA GLU A 274 -4.75 -12.18 -18.03
C GLU A 274 -3.97 -10.96 -17.46
N GLU A 275 -2.66 -11.14 -17.29
CA GLU A 275 -1.75 -10.02 -17.03
C GLU A 275 -1.21 -9.51 -18.36
N ARG A 276 -1.76 -8.40 -18.86
CA ARG A 276 -1.41 -7.88 -20.19
C ARG A 276 -1.54 -6.36 -20.26
N LEU A 277 -1.09 -5.77 -21.35
CA LEU A 277 -1.44 -4.40 -21.68
C LEU A 277 -2.92 -4.33 -21.99
N ILE A 278 -3.60 -3.32 -21.46
CA ILE A 278 -4.99 -2.97 -21.79
C ILE A 278 -5.01 -1.49 -22.17
N SER A 279 -5.47 -1.17 -23.37
CA SER A 279 -5.58 0.21 -23.79
C SER A 279 -6.81 0.88 -23.17
N VAL A 280 -6.75 2.20 -23.04
CA VAL A 280 -7.89 2.98 -22.59
C VAL A 280 -9.07 2.82 -23.56
N ASP A 281 -8.81 2.76 -24.85
CA ASP A 281 -9.84 2.55 -25.87
C ASP A 281 -10.56 1.19 -25.69
N GLU A 282 -9.79 0.10 -25.50
CA GLU A 282 -10.35 -1.22 -25.22
C GLU A 282 -11.23 -1.22 -23.96
N LEU A 283 -10.74 -0.59 -22.89
CA LEU A 283 -11.47 -0.51 -21.62
C LEU A 283 -12.80 0.23 -21.79
N PHE A 284 -12.78 1.37 -22.50
CA PHE A 284 -13.97 2.20 -22.69
C PHE A 284 -14.92 1.64 -23.76
N GLU A 285 -14.43 0.90 -24.75
CA GLU A 285 -15.25 0.09 -25.63
C GLU A 285 -16.01 -1.00 -24.85
N ALA A 286 -15.32 -1.70 -23.96
CA ALA A 286 -15.93 -2.70 -23.07
C ALA A 286 -16.98 -2.07 -22.13
N ALA A 287 -16.72 -0.87 -21.62
CA ALA A 287 -17.70 -0.13 -20.81
C ALA A 287 -18.91 0.31 -21.63
N ALA A 288 -18.71 0.76 -22.88
CA ALA A 288 -19.77 1.25 -23.75
C ALA A 288 -20.70 0.12 -24.26
N ASN A 289 -20.15 -1.06 -24.53
CA ASN A 289 -20.93 -2.21 -25.03
C ASN A 289 -21.45 -3.13 -23.90
N GLY A 290 -21.17 -2.79 -22.63
CA GLY A 290 -21.65 -3.53 -21.45
C GLY A 290 -20.88 -4.83 -21.14
N THR A 291 -19.72 -5.06 -21.76
CA THR A 291 -18.87 -6.24 -21.47
C THR A 291 -17.93 -6.02 -20.31
N LEU A 292 -17.69 -4.79 -19.85
CA LEU A 292 -17.03 -4.49 -18.58
C LEU A 292 -18.01 -4.73 -17.44
N GLU A 293 -17.94 -5.92 -16.84
CA GLU A 293 -18.88 -6.37 -15.82
C GLU A 293 -18.58 -5.78 -14.44
N GLU A 294 -17.30 -5.78 -14.03
CA GLU A 294 -16.81 -5.20 -12.78
C GLU A 294 -15.43 -4.58 -12.98
N ALA A 295 -15.16 -3.53 -12.23
CA ALA A 295 -13.84 -2.90 -12.13
C ALA A 295 -13.55 -2.59 -10.66
N MET A 296 -12.29 -2.71 -10.24
CA MET A 296 -11.88 -2.45 -8.87
C MET A 296 -10.43 -2.03 -8.75
N CYS A 297 -10.15 -1.17 -7.78
CA CYS A 297 -8.79 -0.94 -7.29
C CYS A 297 -8.49 -1.90 -6.13
N VAL A 298 -7.23 -2.36 -6.02
CA VAL A 298 -6.80 -3.29 -4.98
C VAL A 298 -5.51 -2.79 -4.31
N GLY A 299 -5.50 -2.76 -2.97
CA GLY A 299 -4.36 -2.24 -2.21
C GLY A 299 -4.48 -2.50 -0.71
N THR A 300 -3.40 -2.31 0.05
CA THR A 300 -3.35 -2.63 1.48
C THR A 300 -4.34 -1.82 2.32
N ALA A 301 -4.54 -0.53 2.02
CA ALA A 301 -5.39 0.34 2.83
C ALA A 301 -6.87 -0.03 2.70
N ALA A 302 -7.40 0.02 1.49
CA ALA A 302 -8.81 -0.24 1.17
C ALA A 302 -9.14 -1.74 1.00
N VAL A 303 -8.14 -2.58 0.82
CA VAL A 303 -8.22 -3.98 0.40
C VAL A 303 -8.79 -4.09 -1.02
N ILE A 304 -10.09 -3.92 -1.18
CA ILE A 304 -10.82 -3.86 -2.45
C ILE A 304 -11.64 -2.58 -2.48
N CYS A 305 -11.53 -1.83 -3.57
CA CYS A 305 -12.28 -0.60 -3.81
C CYS A 305 -13.02 -0.72 -5.16
N PRO A 306 -14.31 -1.04 -5.18
CA PRO A 306 -15.09 -1.15 -6.41
C PRO A 306 -15.15 0.17 -7.17
N ILE A 307 -15.14 0.13 -8.49
CA ILE A 307 -15.29 1.28 -9.38
C ILE A 307 -16.70 1.24 -9.95
N GLY A 308 -17.51 2.24 -9.62
CA GLY A 308 -18.89 2.37 -10.10
C GLY A 308 -19.02 3.26 -11.34
N GLU A 309 -18.04 4.13 -11.58
CA GLU A 309 -18.02 5.03 -12.73
C GLU A 309 -16.58 5.28 -13.21
N LEU A 310 -16.37 5.16 -14.52
CA LEU A 310 -15.16 5.58 -15.19
C LEU A 310 -15.49 6.75 -16.15
N THR A 311 -14.69 7.81 -16.06
CA THR A 311 -14.84 8.97 -16.95
C THR A 311 -13.59 9.16 -17.81
N TYR A 312 -13.78 9.32 -19.11
CA TYR A 312 -12.73 9.60 -20.09
C TYR A 312 -13.22 10.60 -21.12
N GLU A 313 -12.43 11.61 -21.44
CA GLU A 313 -12.74 12.67 -22.42
C GLU A 313 -14.13 13.30 -22.21
N GLY A 314 -14.49 13.54 -20.95
CA GLY A 314 -15.77 14.16 -20.56
C GLY A 314 -16.99 13.23 -20.64
N LYS A 315 -16.81 11.96 -20.98
CA LYS A 315 -17.88 10.97 -21.04
C LYS A 315 -17.78 9.97 -19.88
N ALA A 316 -18.83 9.90 -19.06
CA ALA A 316 -18.93 8.99 -17.94
C ALA A 316 -19.61 7.67 -18.34
N TYR A 317 -19.09 6.57 -17.83
CA TYR A 317 -19.63 5.22 -18.02
C TYR A 317 -19.87 4.58 -16.67
N THR A 318 -21.11 4.24 -16.39
CA THR A 318 -21.51 3.54 -15.17
C THR A 318 -21.23 2.04 -15.30
N ILE A 319 -20.58 1.47 -14.30
CA ILE A 319 -20.24 0.04 -14.22
C ILE A 319 -21.16 -0.60 -13.20
N ASN A 320 -21.74 -1.76 -13.52
CA ASN A 320 -22.59 -2.55 -12.62
C ASN A 320 -23.66 -1.70 -11.91
N ASN A 321 -24.33 -0.77 -12.63
CA ASN A 321 -25.35 0.15 -12.09
C ASN A 321 -24.88 0.94 -10.86
N PHE A 322 -23.60 1.25 -10.75
CA PHE A 322 -22.98 1.88 -9.57
C PHE A 322 -23.18 1.07 -8.28
N GLN A 323 -23.11 -0.26 -8.39
CA GLN A 323 -23.26 -1.19 -7.27
C GLN A 323 -21.96 -1.98 -7.07
N THR A 324 -21.67 -2.37 -5.84
CA THR A 324 -20.59 -3.34 -5.57
C THR A 324 -20.91 -4.65 -6.25
N GLY A 325 -20.00 -5.12 -7.10
CA GLY A 325 -20.19 -6.37 -7.84
C GLY A 325 -20.00 -7.61 -6.96
N PRO A 326 -20.63 -8.72 -7.32
CA PRO A 326 -20.53 -9.98 -6.56
C PRO A 326 -19.09 -10.52 -6.50
N LEU A 327 -18.25 -10.27 -7.53
CA LEU A 327 -16.86 -10.68 -7.53
C LEU A 327 -16.04 -9.83 -6.55
N ALA A 328 -16.20 -8.51 -6.57
CA ALA A 328 -15.56 -7.60 -5.64
C ALA A 328 -15.90 -7.94 -4.19
N GLN A 329 -17.19 -8.23 -3.91
CA GLN A 329 -17.65 -8.65 -2.58
C GLN A 329 -17.02 -9.98 -2.15
N LYS A 330 -17.07 -11.00 -3.01
CA LYS A 330 -16.47 -12.31 -2.72
C LYS A 330 -14.98 -12.20 -2.46
N LEU A 331 -14.28 -11.38 -3.25
CA LEU A 331 -12.84 -11.16 -3.10
C LEU A 331 -12.52 -10.48 -1.77
N TYR A 332 -13.27 -9.45 -1.42
CA TYR A 332 -13.13 -8.74 -0.15
C TYR A 332 -13.36 -9.69 1.04
N ASP A 333 -14.48 -10.42 1.05
CA ASP A 333 -14.84 -11.33 2.14
C ASP A 333 -13.81 -12.45 2.33
N THR A 334 -13.29 -13.00 1.22
CA THR A 334 -12.28 -14.05 1.27
C THR A 334 -10.96 -13.52 1.79
N LEU A 335 -10.49 -12.40 1.23
CA LEU A 335 -9.18 -11.85 1.57
C LEU A 335 -9.15 -11.34 3.01
N THR A 336 -10.17 -10.60 3.43
CA THR A 336 -10.30 -10.12 4.80
C THR A 336 -10.54 -11.27 5.78
N GLY A 337 -11.29 -12.29 5.39
CA GLY A 337 -11.47 -13.49 6.20
C GLY A 337 -10.15 -14.21 6.51
N ILE A 338 -9.25 -14.33 5.52
CA ILE A 338 -7.90 -14.85 5.73
C ILE A 338 -7.09 -13.90 6.63
N GLN A 339 -7.15 -12.59 6.37
CA GLN A 339 -6.42 -11.57 7.13
C GLN A 339 -6.80 -11.55 8.62
N TRP A 340 -8.08 -11.69 8.96
CA TRP A 340 -8.56 -11.76 10.35
C TRP A 340 -8.58 -13.18 10.94
N GLY A 341 -8.24 -14.21 10.14
CA GLY A 341 -8.22 -15.59 10.60
C GLY A 341 -9.62 -16.18 10.84
N THR A 342 -10.65 -15.63 10.20
CA THR A 342 -12.02 -16.16 10.20
C THR A 342 -12.25 -17.15 9.07
N GLN A 343 -11.35 -17.20 8.08
CA GLN A 343 -11.33 -18.18 7.00
C GLN A 343 -9.98 -18.91 6.95
N PRO A 344 -9.92 -20.13 6.40
CA PRO A 344 -8.68 -20.85 6.21
C PRO A 344 -7.68 -20.08 5.33
N ASP A 345 -6.40 -20.25 5.61
CA ASP A 345 -5.29 -19.73 4.81
C ASP A 345 -4.62 -20.89 4.03
N PRO A 346 -5.10 -21.23 2.82
CA PRO A 346 -4.57 -22.38 2.07
C PRO A 346 -3.16 -22.12 1.50
N HIS A 347 -2.72 -20.87 1.46
CA HIS A 347 -1.45 -20.48 0.86
C HIS A 347 -0.35 -20.18 1.89
N GLY A 348 -0.66 -20.22 3.18
CA GLY A 348 0.31 -19.85 4.23
C GLY A 348 0.73 -18.38 4.16
N TRP A 349 -0.19 -17.48 3.81
CA TRP A 349 0.06 -16.04 3.72
C TRP A 349 0.13 -15.36 5.07
N THR A 350 -0.42 -15.99 6.10
CA THR A 350 -0.46 -15.39 7.43
C THR A 350 0.75 -15.82 8.28
N CYS A 351 1.17 -14.93 9.15
CA CYS A 351 2.31 -15.12 10.02
C CYS A 351 1.98 -14.58 11.42
N LYS A 352 2.07 -15.40 12.46
CA LYS A 352 1.90 -14.94 13.84
C LYS A 352 3.01 -13.97 14.28
N VAL A 353 2.64 -13.01 15.13
CA VAL A 353 3.54 -12.04 15.77
C VAL A 353 4.31 -12.66 16.94
#